data_317050078a8058f043351cff29e55ea8
#
_entry.id   317050078a8058f043351cff29e55ea8
#
_cell.length_a   1.000
_cell.length_b   1.000
_cell.length_c   1.000
_cell.angle_alpha   90.00
_cell.angle_beta   90.00
_cell.angle_gamma   90.00
#
_symmetry.space_group_name_H-M   'P 1'
#
loop_
_entity.id
_entity.type
_entity.pdbx_description
1 polymer ?
#
loop_
_entity_poly.entity_id
_entity_poly.type
_entity_poly.pdbx_seq_one_letter_code
_entity_poly.pdbx_strand_id
1 'polypeptide(L)'
;MDFYSTAENIKLTPAERETVKSAQARIKAAESFSVAYGDEGIYGERSVNQLKIAELAEKFKAKPSAEIAAEIAKHALLHEASKAVSGHFGGIVAALRDECSKALFPLAQELTARTIAELDKQLAAAVDGLAKIDGMEDAIADIRARHRRQVEIGNFDVAELADRPGCALPWIVGNFEAV
;
A
#
# COMPACT_ATOMS: atom_id res chain seq x y z
N MET A 1 12.14 22.69 -5.03
CA MET A 1 12.46 21.47 -4.29
C MET A 1 11.14 20.93 -3.79
N ASP A 2 10.78 19.71 -4.14
CA ASP A 2 9.53 19.10 -3.72
C ASP A 2 9.70 18.42 -2.37
N PHE A 3 8.66 18.40 -1.54
CA PHE A 3 8.65 17.68 -0.27
C PHE A 3 9.04 16.20 -0.47
N TYR A 4 8.45 15.56 -1.47
CA TYR A 4 8.75 14.16 -1.81
C TYR A 4 10.21 13.94 -2.23
N SER A 5 10.81 14.85 -3.01
CA SER A 5 12.23 14.74 -3.38
C SER A 5 13.16 14.90 -2.18
N THR A 6 12.71 15.59 -1.13
CA THR A 6 13.46 15.71 0.13
C THR A 6 13.27 14.47 1.00
N ALA A 7 12.07 13.85 0.99
CA ALA A 7 11.81 12.60 1.69
C ALA A 7 12.71 11.45 1.18
N GLU A 8 13.01 11.41 -0.11
CA GLU A 8 13.94 10.42 -0.70
C GLU A 8 15.36 10.48 -0.09
N ASN A 9 15.76 11.62 0.49
CA ASN A 9 17.05 11.75 1.17
C ASN A 9 17.01 11.30 2.64
N ILE A 10 15.82 11.09 3.20
CA ILE A 10 15.63 10.60 4.56
C ILE A 10 15.61 9.08 4.54
N LYS A 11 16.66 8.47 5.04
CA LYS A 11 16.77 7.02 5.09
C LYS A 11 16.16 6.47 6.37
N LEU A 12 15.45 5.37 6.25
CA LEU A 12 15.02 4.58 7.37
C LEU A 12 16.24 3.98 8.08
N THR A 13 16.24 4.01 9.40
CA THR A 13 17.20 3.23 10.20
C THR A 13 17.01 1.72 9.96
N PRO A 14 17.99 0.87 10.24
CA PRO A 14 17.84 -0.57 10.08
C PRO A 14 16.65 -1.14 10.87
N ALA A 15 16.37 -0.64 12.08
CA ALA A 15 15.25 -1.07 12.91
C ALA A 15 13.90 -0.67 12.32
N GLU A 16 13.77 0.57 11.83
CA GLU A 16 12.56 1.06 11.17
C GLU A 16 12.28 0.28 9.89
N ARG A 17 13.30 0.04 9.07
CA ARG A 17 13.21 -0.76 7.85
C ARG A 17 12.72 -2.17 8.16
N GLU A 18 13.26 -2.81 9.20
CA GLU A 18 12.83 -4.15 9.63
C GLU A 18 11.37 -4.15 10.07
N THR A 19 10.94 -3.12 10.80
CA THR A 19 9.54 -2.97 11.22
C THR A 19 8.60 -2.86 10.02
N VAL A 20 8.93 -2.05 9.02
CA VAL A 20 8.14 -1.90 7.79
C VAL A 20 8.12 -3.20 6.99
N LYS A 21 9.29 -3.85 6.81
CA LYS A 21 9.39 -5.14 6.10
C LYS A 21 8.60 -6.25 6.80
N SER A 22 8.62 -6.30 8.12
CA SER A 22 7.83 -7.25 8.89
C SER A 22 6.32 -7.07 8.67
N ALA A 23 5.84 -5.82 8.67
CA ALA A 23 4.44 -5.52 8.36
C ALA A 23 4.07 -5.93 6.93
N GLN A 24 4.90 -5.60 5.94
CA GLN A 24 4.70 -6.00 4.54
C GLN A 24 4.72 -7.53 4.37
N ALA A 25 5.64 -8.23 5.05
CA ALA A 25 5.74 -9.68 4.98
C ALA A 25 4.50 -10.37 5.57
N ARG A 26 3.93 -9.85 6.67
CA ARG A 26 2.68 -10.35 7.26
C ARG A 26 1.52 -10.22 6.28
N ILE A 27 1.39 -9.05 5.63
CA ILE A 27 0.33 -8.80 4.64
C ILE A 27 0.51 -9.72 3.44
N LYS A 28 1.72 -9.80 2.88
CA LYS A 28 2.03 -10.65 1.72
C LYS A 28 1.78 -12.13 2.01
N ALA A 29 2.10 -12.60 3.22
CA ALA A 29 1.79 -13.97 3.63
C ALA A 29 0.27 -14.22 3.65
N ALA A 30 -0.52 -13.30 4.22
CA ALA A 30 -1.98 -13.42 4.23
C ALA A 30 -2.57 -13.36 2.80
N GLU A 31 -2.06 -12.50 1.94
CA GLU A 31 -2.45 -12.43 0.52
C GLU A 31 -2.16 -13.72 -0.23
N SER A 32 -1.00 -14.35 0.01
CA SER A 32 -0.65 -15.62 -0.62
C SER A 32 -1.61 -16.74 -0.27
N PHE A 33 -2.11 -16.78 0.96
CA PHE A 33 -3.16 -17.73 1.37
C PHE A 33 -4.50 -17.40 0.69
N SER A 34 -4.87 -16.12 0.59
CA SER A 34 -6.09 -15.70 -0.12
C SER A 34 -6.07 -16.17 -1.57
N VAL A 35 -4.94 -16.03 -2.26
CA VAL A 35 -4.78 -16.51 -3.64
C VAL A 35 -4.78 -18.04 -3.72
N ALA A 36 -4.12 -18.74 -2.80
CA ALA A 36 -4.00 -20.19 -2.84
C ALA A 36 -5.34 -20.91 -2.58
N TYR A 37 -6.22 -20.33 -1.77
CA TYR A 37 -7.50 -20.91 -1.40
C TYR A 37 -8.70 -20.29 -2.13
N GLY A 38 -8.51 -19.18 -2.84
CA GLY A 38 -9.51 -18.53 -3.65
C GLY A 38 -9.40 -19.02 -5.10
N ASP A 39 -10.30 -19.88 -5.54
CA ASP A 39 -10.41 -20.34 -6.95
C ASP A 39 -11.21 -19.35 -7.81
N GLU A 40 -11.17 -18.08 -7.46
CA GLU A 40 -11.89 -17.05 -8.19
C GLU A 40 -10.96 -16.36 -9.19
N GLY A 41 -11.40 -16.33 -10.45
CA GLY A 41 -10.73 -15.55 -11.49
C GLY A 41 -10.73 -14.07 -11.13
N ILE A 42 -9.57 -13.46 -11.21
CA ILE A 42 -9.41 -12.03 -11.04
C ILE A 42 -9.92 -11.33 -12.30
N TYR A 43 -10.77 -10.29 -12.16
CA TYR A 43 -11.25 -9.47 -13.27
C TYR A 43 -12.16 -10.16 -14.31
N GLY A 44 -13.06 -11.03 -13.86
CA GLY A 44 -14.11 -11.62 -14.71
C GLY A 44 -13.67 -12.86 -15.48
N GLU A 45 -12.48 -13.39 -15.20
CA GLU A 45 -12.12 -14.73 -15.65
C GLU A 45 -12.95 -15.79 -14.92
N ARG A 46 -13.32 -16.84 -15.64
CA ARG A 46 -14.05 -17.95 -15.02
C ARG A 46 -13.10 -18.73 -14.13
N SER A 47 -13.54 -19.08 -12.93
CA SER A 47 -12.78 -19.95 -12.04
C SER A 47 -12.57 -21.34 -12.69
N VAL A 48 -11.54 -22.06 -12.24
CA VAL A 48 -11.24 -23.42 -12.71
C VAL A 48 -12.47 -24.33 -12.54
N ASN A 49 -13.19 -24.19 -11.42
CA ASN A 49 -14.41 -24.96 -11.19
C ASN A 49 -15.55 -24.58 -12.13
N GLN A 50 -15.74 -23.30 -12.46
CA GLN A 50 -16.73 -22.87 -13.45
C GLN A 50 -16.43 -23.41 -14.85
N LEU A 51 -15.17 -23.41 -15.27
CA LEU A 51 -14.75 -23.98 -16.54
C LEU A 51 -15.03 -25.49 -16.57
N LYS A 52 -14.75 -26.18 -15.46
CA LYS A 52 -15.00 -27.63 -15.35
C LYS A 52 -16.47 -27.97 -15.36
N ILE A 53 -17.31 -27.17 -14.69
CA ILE A 53 -18.76 -27.32 -14.73
C ILE A 53 -19.26 -27.17 -16.17
N ALA A 54 -18.80 -26.18 -16.93
CA ALA A 54 -19.20 -25.96 -18.31
C ALA A 54 -18.83 -27.16 -19.21
N GLU A 55 -17.61 -27.69 -19.07
CA GLU A 55 -17.15 -28.88 -19.79
C GLU A 55 -18.03 -30.11 -19.49
N LEU A 56 -18.28 -30.34 -18.19
CA LEU A 56 -19.10 -31.47 -17.74
C LEU A 56 -20.56 -31.34 -18.16
N ALA A 57 -21.10 -30.11 -18.20
CA ALA A 57 -22.47 -29.86 -18.67
C ALA A 57 -22.63 -30.24 -20.15
N GLU A 58 -21.65 -29.97 -21.01
CA GLU A 58 -21.69 -30.40 -22.41
C GLU A 58 -21.62 -31.93 -22.53
N LYS A 59 -20.77 -32.58 -21.70
CA LYS A 59 -20.75 -34.08 -21.66
C LYS A 59 -22.06 -34.65 -21.17
N PHE A 60 -22.68 -34.03 -20.17
CA PHE A 60 -23.99 -34.47 -19.65
C PHE A 60 -25.11 -34.33 -20.68
N LYS A 61 -25.10 -33.22 -21.46
CA LYS A 61 -26.07 -33.06 -22.55
C LYS A 61 -25.95 -34.17 -23.61
N ALA A 62 -24.73 -34.57 -23.94
CA ALA A 62 -24.46 -35.62 -24.93
C ALA A 62 -24.80 -37.00 -24.39
N LYS A 63 -24.52 -37.29 -23.13
CA LYS A 63 -24.77 -38.58 -22.47
C LYS A 63 -25.08 -38.38 -20.98
N PRO A 64 -26.35 -38.19 -20.59
CA PRO A 64 -26.71 -38.05 -19.19
C PRO A 64 -26.28 -39.26 -18.37
N SER A 65 -25.56 -39.02 -17.25
CA SER A 65 -25.21 -40.09 -16.30
C SER A 65 -25.17 -39.51 -14.88
N ALA A 66 -25.43 -40.39 -13.89
CA ALA A 66 -25.38 -40.03 -12.49
C ALA A 66 -23.97 -39.60 -12.05
N GLU A 67 -22.92 -40.20 -12.64
CA GLU A 67 -21.52 -39.87 -12.36
C GLU A 67 -21.19 -38.45 -12.80
N ILE A 68 -21.59 -38.06 -14.03
CA ILE A 68 -21.35 -36.70 -14.53
C ILE A 68 -22.13 -35.68 -13.70
N ALA A 69 -23.39 -36.01 -13.33
CA ALA A 69 -24.18 -35.14 -12.45
C ALA A 69 -23.52 -34.93 -11.08
N ALA A 70 -22.96 -35.99 -10.48
CA ALA A 70 -22.22 -35.90 -9.23
C ALA A 70 -20.95 -35.04 -9.32
N GLU A 71 -20.20 -35.18 -10.41
CA GLU A 71 -19.01 -34.34 -10.64
C GLU A 71 -19.40 -32.86 -10.86
N ILE A 72 -20.46 -32.55 -11.56
CA ILE A 72 -20.98 -31.19 -11.68
C ILE A 72 -21.33 -30.62 -10.29
N ALA A 73 -22.06 -31.36 -9.48
CA ALA A 73 -22.43 -30.93 -8.13
C ALA A 73 -21.22 -30.70 -7.24
N LYS A 74 -20.22 -31.58 -7.31
CA LYS A 74 -18.92 -31.42 -6.59
C LYS A 74 -18.21 -30.13 -6.97
N HIS A 75 -18.06 -29.86 -8.26
CA HIS A 75 -17.41 -28.63 -8.71
C HIS A 75 -18.22 -27.38 -8.39
N ALA A 76 -19.54 -27.43 -8.40
CA ALA A 76 -20.41 -26.34 -7.96
C ALA A 76 -20.21 -26.03 -6.47
N LEU A 77 -20.17 -27.05 -5.62
CA LEU A 77 -19.89 -26.87 -4.18
C LEU A 77 -18.49 -26.30 -3.94
N LEU A 78 -17.46 -26.78 -4.66
CA LEU A 78 -16.10 -26.26 -4.56
C LEU A 78 -16.04 -24.80 -4.99
N HIS A 79 -16.74 -24.40 -6.05
CA HIS A 79 -16.80 -23.02 -6.50
C HIS A 79 -17.41 -22.09 -5.43
N GLU A 80 -18.58 -22.47 -4.88
CA GLU A 80 -19.21 -21.68 -3.82
C GLU A 80 -18.36 -21.60 -2.54
N ALA A 81 -17.73 -22.72 -2.15
CA ALA A 81 -16.82 -22.74 -1.01
C ALA A 81 -15.60 -21.84 -1.22
N SER A 82 -14.95 -21.90 -2.39
CA SER A 82 -13.83 -21.03 -2.76
C SER A 82 -14.20 -19.56 -2.70
N LYS A 83 -15.37 -19.20 -3.24
CA LYS A 83 -15.89 -17.84 -3.22
C LYS A 83 -16.10 -17.32 -1.80
N ALA A 84 -16.72 -18.14 -0.93
CA ALA A 84 -16.91 -17.79 0.47
C ALA A 84 -15.57 -17.62 1.21
N VAL A 85 -14.62 -18.54 1.00
CA VAL A 85 -13.28 -18.50 1.58
C VAL A 85 -12.52 -17.28 1.09
N SER A 86 -12.51 -16.99 -0.21
CA SER A 86 -11.84 -15.84 -0.80
C SER A 86 -12.37 -14.51 -0.22
N GLY A 87 -13.70 -14.37 -0.11
CA GLY A 87 -14.31 -13.20 0.52
C GLY A 87 -13.91 -13.02 2.00
N HIS A 88 -13.84 -14.13 2.74
CA HIS A 88 -13.43 -14.12 4.14
C HIS A 88 -11.94 -13.72 4.29
N PHE A 89 -11.05 -14.32 3.50
CA PHE A 89 -9.62 -13.95 3.50
C PHE A 89 -9.39 -12.51 3.04
N GLY A 90 -10.15 -12.02 2.06
CA GLY A 90 -10.10 -10.61 1.65
C GLY A 90 -10.39 -9.66 2.82
N GLY A 91 -11.40 -9.96 3.63
CA GLY A 91 -11.71 -9.21 4.86
C GLY A 91 -10.58 -9.26 5.89
N ILE A 92 -9.96 -10.42 6.10
CA ILE A 92 -8.81 -10.58 7.01
C ILE A 92 -7.62 -9.78 6.53
N VAL A 93 -7.29 -9.83 5.24
CA VAL A 93 -6.18 -9.06 4.65
C VAL A 93 -6.42 -7.56 4.80
N ALA A 94 -7.64 -7.08 4.53
CA ALA A 94 -7.99 -5.68 4.71
C ALA A 94 -7.82 -5.22 6.18
N ALA A 95 -8.32 -6.01 7.12
CA ALA A 95 -8.17 -5.73 8.55
C ALA A 95 -6.69 -5.73 8.98
N LEU A 96 -5.89 -6.66 8.48
CA LEU A 96 -4.45 -6.74 8.76
C LEU A 96 -3.68 -5.54 8.19
N ARG A 97 -4.03 -5.08 6.99
CA ARG A 97 -3.44 -3.86 6.41
C ARG A 97 -3.73 -2.64 7.27
N ASP A 98 -4.98 -2.49 7.72
CA ASP A 98 -5.39 -1.39 8.60
C ASP A 98 -4.66 -1.45 9.95
N GLU A 99 -4.59 -2.63 10.58
CA GLU A 99 -3.85 -2.86 11.83
C GLU A 99 -2.36 -2.50 11.69
N CYS A 100 -1.69 -3.02 10.66
CA CYS A 100 -0.28 -2.74 10.42
C CYS A 100 -0.04 -1.24 10.16
N SER A 101 -0.92 -0.59 9.40
CA SER A 101 -0.82 0.85 9.13
C SER A 101 -1.01 1.68 10.39
N LYS A 102 -1.99 1.36 11.23
CA LYS A 102 -2.19 2.02 12.53
C LYS A 102 -0.98 1.86 13.45
N ALA A 103 -0.37 0.69 13.48
CA ALA A 103 0.84 0.44 14.27
C ALA A 103 2.05 1.26 13.77
N LEU A 104 2.13 1.54 12.46
CA LEU A 104 3.20 2.33 11.83
C LEU A 104 2.92 3.84 11.81
N PHE A 105 1.75 4.28 12.22
CA PHE A 105 1.40 5.70 12.21
C PHE A 105 2.39 6.59 12.99
N PRO A 106 2.85 6.24 14.21
CA PRO A 106 3.86 7.04 14.91
C PRO A 106 5.16 7.18 14.12
N LEU A 107 5.57 6.13 13.41
CA LEU A 107 6.74 6.18 12.53
C LEU A 107 6.51 7.13 11.36
N ALA A 108 5.33 7.13 10.74
CA ALA A 108 4.99 8.07 9.67
C ALA A 108 5.07 9.53 10.15
N GLN A 109 4.57 9.83 11.34
CA GLN A 109 4.69 11.15 11.95
C GLN A 109 6.15 11.55 12.17
N GLU A 110 6.97 10.64 12.71
CA GLU A 110 8.38 10.90 12.93
C GLU A 110 9.16 11.13 11.64
N LEU A 111 8.89 10.35 10.60
CA LEU A 111 9.51 10.52 9.27
C LEU A 111 9.15 11.87 8.65
N THR A 112 7.90 12.32 8.79
CA THR A 112 7.50 13.66 8.34
C THR A 112 8.23 14.75 9.10
N ALA A 113 8.36 14.64 10.42
CA ALA A 113 9.10 15.59 11.23
C ALA A 113 10.58 15.65 10.82
N ARG A 114 11.23 14.51 10.54
CA ARG A 114 12.60 14.46 10.03
C ARG A 114 12.73 15.12 8.65
N THR A 115 11.75 14.92 7.78
CA THR A 115 11.74 15.54 6.45
C THR A 115 11.65 17.06 6.55
N ILE A 116 10.78 17.59 7.43
CA ILE A 116 10.67 19.03 7.68
C ILE A 116 12.00 19.58 8.24
N ALA A 117 12.61 18.91 9.21
CA ALA A 117 13.89 19.34 9.77
C ALA A 117 15.03 19.36 8.73
N GLU A 118 15.05 18.41 7.80
CA GLU A 118 16.03 18.41 6.70
C GLU A 118 15.75 19.54 5.70
N LEU A 119 14.48 19.85 5.40
CA LEU A 119 14.09 21.01 4.60
C LEU A 119 14.55 22.32 5.24
N ASP A 120 14.36 22.49 6.55
CA ASP A 120 14.81 23.67 7.30
C ASP A 120 16.32 23.83 7.20
N LYS A 121 17.08 22.76 7.34
CA LYS A 121 18.52 22.74 7.20
C LYS A 121 18.98 23.11 5.79
N GLN A 122 18.35 22.57 4.77
CA GLN A 122 18.65 22.89 3.37
C GLN A 122 18.29 24.34 3.03
N LEU A 123 17.18 24.85 3.58
CA LEU A 123 16.80 26.25 3.46
C LEU A 123 17.87 27.16 4.06
N ALA A 124 18.31 26.89 5.29
CA ALA A 124 19.33 27.69 5.97
C ALA A 124 20.61 27.72 5.12
N ALA A 125 21.09 26.57 4.65
CA ALA A 125 22.26 26.47 3.81
C ALA A 125 22.16 27.27 2.48
N ALA A 126 20.96 27.18 1.83
CA ALA A 126 20.71 27.93 0.59
C ALA A 126 20.67 29.44 0.83
N VAL A 127 20.02 29.90 1.89
CA VAL A 127 19.94 31.33 2.26
C VAL A 127 21.31 31.86 2.62
N ASP A 128 22.10 31.14 3.41
CA ASP A 128 23.47 31.51 3.78
C ASP A 128 24.41 31.60 2.55
N GLY A 129 24.18 30.71 1.58
CA GLY A 129 24.91 30.74 0.32
C GLY A 129 24.60 32.00 -0.51
N LEU A 130 23.32 32.32 -0.65
CA LEU A 130 22.83 33.45 -1.46
C LEU A 130 23.04 34.80 -0.78
N ALA A 131 22.98 34.87 0.55
CA ALA A 131 23.21 36.10 1.30
C ALA A 131 24.63 36.68 1.12
N LYS A 132 25.56 35.93 0.55
CA LYS A 132 26.92 36.36 0.23
C LYS A 132 27.03 37.01 -1.15
N ILE A 133 25.95 37.08 -1.90
CA ILE A 133 25.91 37.61 -3.27
C ILE A 133 24.96 38.79 -3.27
N ASP A 134 25.45 39.96 -3.65
CA ASP A 134 24.67 41.19 -3.74
C ASP A 134 23.54 41.05 -4.75
N GLY A 135 22.35 41.56 -4.42
CA GLY A 135 21.16 41.55 -5.28
C GLY A 135 20.39 40.24 -5.29
N MET A 136 20.58 39.36 -4.30
CA MET A 136 19.88 38.07 -4.21
C MET A 136 18.66 38.08 -3.27
N GLU A 137 18.21 39.26 -2.83
CA GLU A 137 17.07 39.38 -1.89
C GLU A 137 15.80 38.76 -2.41
N ASP A 138 15.47 38.97 -3.70
CA ASP A 138 14.29 38.40 -4.32
C ASP A 138 14.37 36.87 -4.45
N ALA A 139 15.57 36.34 -4.76
CA ALA A 139 15.79 34.88 -4.83
C ALA A 139 15.63 34.24 -3.45
N ILE A 140 16.13 34.88 -2.39
CA ILE A 140 15.98 34.43 -1.00
C ILE A 140 14.50 34.45 -0.61
N ALA A 141 13.75 35.50 -0.98
CA ALA A 141 12.32 35.59 -0.70
C ALA A 141 11.53 34.48 -1.40
N ASP A 142 11.83 34.17 -2.67
CA ASP A 142 11.20 33.09 -3.41
C ASP A 142 11.49 31.70 -2.79
N ILE A 143 12.74 31.43 -2.43
CA ILE A 143 13.13 30.17 -1.76
C ILE A 143 12.38 30.01 -0.43
N ARG A 144 12.29 31.07 0.39
CA ARG A 144 11.55 31.03 1.66
C ARG A 144 10.05 30.80 1.44
N ALA A 145 9.46 31.37 0.41
CA ALA A 145 8.06 31.17 0.07
C ALA A 145 7.78 29.71 -0.35
N ARG A 146 8.66 29.14 -1.18
CA ARG A 146 8.57 27.72 -1.59
C ARG A 146 8.72 26.77 -0.39
N HIS A 147 9.68 27.03 0.46
CA HIS A 147 9.89 26.24 1.67
C HIS A 147 8.65 26.23 2.58
N ARG A 148 8.09 27.42 2.85
CA ARG A 148 6.87 27.52 3.67
C ARG A 148 5.75 26.65 3.08
N ARG A 149 5.54 26.70 1.76
CA ARG A 149 4.52 25.86 1.09
C ARG A 149 4.81 24.38 1.25
N GLN A 150 6.06 23.93 1.18
CA GLN A 150 6.42 22.53 1.36
C GLN A 150 6.20 22.04 2.79
N VAL A 151 6.49 22.88 3.78
CA VAL A 151 6.18 22.59 5.20
C VAL A 151 4.68 22.52 5.44
N GLU A 152 3.89 23.40 4.83
CA GLU A 152 2.43 23.36 4.90
C GLU A 152 1.87 22.05 4.32
N ILE A 153 2.40 21.59 3.16
CA ILE A 153 2.03 20.29 2.57
C ILE A 153 2.37 19.14 3.53
N GLY A 154 3.58 19.12 4.08
CA GLY A 154 3.98 18.07 5.02
C GLY A 154 3.12 18.03 6.29
N ASN A 155 2.74 19.19 6.82
CA ASN A 155 1.81 19.26 7.95
C ASN A 155 0.40 18.78 7.58
N PHE A 156 -0.04 19.04 6.35
CA PHE A 156 -1.32 18.53 5.84
C PHE A 156 -1.29 17.00 5.75
N ASP A 157 -0.23 16.42 5.19
CA ASP A 157 -0.07 14.96 5.09
C ASP A 157 -0.13 14.28 6.47
N VAL A 158 0.49 14.89 7.50
CA VAL A 158 0.40 14.38 8.88
C VAL A 158 -1.02 14.50 9.44
N ALA A 159 -1.71 15.61 9.18
CA ALA A 159 -3.08 15.80 9.63
C ALA A 159 -4.02 14.78 8.94
N GLU A 160 -3.85 14.55 7.64
CA GLU A 160 -4.62 13.55 6.89
C GLU A 160 -4.35 12.12 7.41
N LEU A 161 -3.09 11.80 7.72
CA LEU A 161 -2.72 10.52 8.33
C LEU A 161 -3.33 10.35 9.73
N ALA A 162 -3.45 11.44 10.52
CA ALA A 162 -4.09 11.40 11.83
C ALA A 162 -5.56 11.01 11.73
N ASP A 163 -6.26 11.51 10.71
CA ASP A 163 -7.64 11.14 10.44
C ASP A 163 -7.79 9.74 9.81
N ARG A 164 -6.75 9.28 9.11
CA ARG A 164 -6.72 7.99 8.39
C ARG A 164 -5.44 7.21 8.66
N PRO A 165 -5.20 6.76 9.90
CA PRO A 165 -3.96 6.05 10.24
C PRO A 165 -3.78 4.73 9.45
N GLY A 166 -4.87 4.18 8.89
CA GLY A 166 -4.83 3.04 7.96
C GLY A 166 -4.03 3.28 6.68
N CYS A 167 -3.69 4.53 6.35
CA CYS A 167 -2.88 4.89 5.19
C CYS A 167 -1.36 4.99 5.51
N ALA A 168 -0.93 4.82 6.76
CA ALA A 168 0.46 5.05 7.15
C ALA A 168 1.46 4.12 6.45
N LEU A 169 1.17 2.83 6.34
CA LEU A 169 2.05 1.88 5.65
C LEU A 169 2.21 2.19 4.15
N PRO A 170 1.13 2.37 3.35
CA PRO A 170 1.25 2.80 1.96
C PRO A 170 2.01 4.12 1.80
N TRP A 171 1.79 5.08 2.71
CA TRP A 171 2.49 6.36 2.69
C TRP A 171 4.00 6.19 2.93
N ILE A 172 4.42 5.40 3.93
CA ILE A 172 5.84 5.13 4.20
C ILE A 172 6.48 4.46 2.98
N VAL A 173 5.85 3.43 2.44
CA VAL A 173 6.38 2.66 1.29
C VAL A 173 6.46 3.53 0.03
N GLY A 174 5.52 4.46 -0.17
CA GLY A 174 5.51 5.35 -1.33
C GLY A 174 6.52 6.51 -1.26
N ASN A 175 6.96 6.91 -0.07
CA ASN A 175 7.82 8.09 0.11
C ASN A 175 9.23 7.77 0.62
N PHE A 176 9.47 6.58 1.16
CA PHE A 176 10.76 6.20 1.72
C PHE A 176 11.20 4.83 1.20
N GLU A 177 12.49 4.66 0.93
CA GLU A 177 13.05 3.36 0.57
C GLU A 177 12.94 2.39 1.76
N ALA A 178 11.83 1.66 1.84
CA ALA A 178 11.60 0.61 2.83
C ALA A 178 12.00 -0.78 2.33
N VAL A 179 12.45 -0.90 1.08
CA VAL A 179 12.69 -2.17 0.39
C VAL A 179 14.16 -2.48 0.28
#